data_d55274ffe1a3b19b628d985b5f92537e
#
_entry.id   d55274ffe1a3b19b628d985b5f92537e
#
_cell.length_a   1.000
_cell.length_b   1.000
_cell.length_c   1.000
_cell.angle_alpha   90.00
_cell.angle_beta   90.00
_cell.angle_gamma   90.00
#
_symmetry.space_group_name_H-M   'P 1'
#
loop_
_entity.id
_entity.type
_entity.pdbx_description
1 polymer ?
#
loop_
_entity_poly.entity_id
_entity_poly.type
_entity_poly.pdbx_seq_one_letter_code
_entity_poly.pdbx_strand_id
1 'polypeptide(L)'
;MAKGIREVKTTDNVVEDIYALMESKDADPSVDVEQEIERFGEGVKALMRTEFGRKKREDNRRLRLSNIGRTDKYLWNHFNGTEGEKIEPHTYVKFMYGHLIEEMLIFLTRMAGHSVTDEQKVCKVEGIVGHMDCKIDGVVTDVKSASAFGFKKFKDGSLAFDDPFGYIDQIKAYAYSEGATQFGWLAMDKANGHLTYLKYDLEDTQAAVYDVLKQPITERVKHVKKLVEQPEPKEWCTQPIPDGKSGNLKLSIGCSYCQFKDHCYPDLRVFNYAYGPKFLVNVVNEPRVREIMPDEEGF
;
A
#
# COMPACT_ATOMS: atom_id res chain seq x y z
N MET A 1 -26.05 10.37 39.34
CA MET A 1 -25.29 10.53 38.09
C MET A 1 -25.07 9.13 37.52
N ALA A 2 -25.82 8.75 36.51
CA ALA A 2 -25.67 7.44 35.86
C ALA A 2 -24.32 7.45 35.16
N LYS A 3 -23.41 6.51 35.51
CA LYS A 3 -22.23 6.21 34.68
C LYS A 3 -22.80 5.68 33.37
N GLY A 4 -22.78 6.53 32.33
CA GLY A 4 -23.08 6.07 30.97
C GLY A 4 -22.19 4.88 30.66
N ILE A 5 -22.79 3.82 30.16
CA ILE A 5 -22.07 2.67 29.61
C ILE A 5 -21.27 3.28 28.44
N ARG A 6 -19.94 3.36 28.56
CA ARG A 6 -19.07 3.77 27.43
C ARG A 6 -19.29 2.76 26.33
N GLU A 7 -19.69 3.25 25.18
CA GLU A 7 -19.74 2.44 23.97
C GLU A 7 -18.32 1.97 23.65
N VAL A 8 -18.16 0.67 23.46
CA VAL A 8 -16.85 0.09 23.12
C VAL A 8 -16.51 0.52 21.69
N LYS A 9 -15.42 1.26 21.54
CA LYS A 9 -14.92 1.66 20.22
C LYS A 9 -14.53 0.43 19.39
N THR A 10 -14.89 0.43 18.12
CA THR A 10 -14.54 -0.62 17.16
C THR A 10 -14.12 0.01 15.83
N THR A 11 -13.35 -0.71 15.05
CA THR A 11 -12.93 -0.25 13.71
C THR A 11 -14.09 0.07 12.78
N ASP A 12 -15.31 -0.40 13.08
CA ASP A 12 -16.50 -0.14 12.26
C ASP A 12 -16.92 1.33 12.30
N ASN A 13 -16.57 2.05 13.38
CA ASN A 13 -16.92 3.47 13.57
C ASN A 13 -15.71 4.43 13.48
N VAL A 14 -14.51 3.91 13.18
CA VAL A 14 -13.28 4.72 13.23
C VAL A 14 -13.34 5.95 12.31
N VAL A 15 -13.94 5.83 11.14
CA VAL A 15 -14.05 6.95 10.18
C VAL A 15 -15.02 8.01 10.66
N GLU A 16 -16.20 7.59 11.13
CA GLU A 16 -17.23 8.47 11.68
C GLU A 16 -16.73 9.20 12.92
N ASP A 17 -16.02 8.49 13.81
CA ASP A 17 -15.46 9.08 15.03
C ASP A 17 -14.32 10.09 14.71
N ILE A 18 -13.47 9.81 13.72
CA ILE A 18 -12.48 10.81 13.24
C ILE A 18 -13.19 12.03 12.65
N TYR A 19 -14.26 11.86 11.87
CA TYR A 19 -14.99 12.99 11.32
C TYR A 19 -15.69 13.81 12.41
N ALA A 20 -16.29 13.16 13.42
CA ALA A 20 -16.87 13.86 14.57
C ALA A 20 -15.82 14.65 15.37
N LEU A 21 -14.63 14.08 15.58
CA LEU A 21 -13.48 14.80 16.15
C LEU A 21 -13.12 16.04 15.31
N MET A 22 -13.06 15.89 13.98
CA MET A 22 -12.68 17.00 13.09
C MET A 22 -13.73 18.10 13.03
N GLU A 23 -14.99 17.78 13.24
CA GLU A 23 -16.10 18.74 13.30
C GLU A 23 -16.12 19.49 14.64
N SER A 24 -16.07 18.76 15.76
CA SER A 24 -16.11 19.34 17.11
C SER A 24 -14.82 20.02 17.53
N LYS A 25 -13.68 19.51 17.06
CA LYS A 25 -12.32 19.81 17.54
C LYS A 25 -12.07 19.39 19.00
N ASP A 26 -12.95 18.61 19.57
CA ASP A 26 -12.85 18.09 20.93
C ASP A 26 -12.39 16.62 20.89
N ALA A 27 -11.24 16.35 21.48
CA ALA A 27 -10.75 14.98 21.64
C ALA A 27 -11.66 14.16 22.55
N ASP A 28 -11.62 12.83 22.38
CA ASP A 28 -12.31 11.94 23.32
C ASP A 28 -11.83 12.23 24.75
N PRO A 29 -12.75 12.34 25.74
CA PRO A 29 -12.41 12.69 27.13
C PRO A 29 -11.44 11.73 27.83
N SER A 30 -11.17 10.56 27.25
CA SER A 30 -10.19 9.60 27.78
C SER A 30 -8.77 9.83 27.30
N VAL A 31 -8.58 10.70 26.32
CA VAL A 31 -7.30 10.94 25.64
C VAL A 31 -6.52 12.04 26.35
N ASP A 32 -5.26 11.77 26.65
CA ASP A 32 -4.30 12.81 27.03
C ASP A 32 -3.80 13.50 25.76
N VAL A 33 -4.40 14.63 25.44
CA VAL A 33 -4.16 15.39 24.21
C VAL A 33 -2.68 15.79 24.06
N GLU A 34 -2.06 16.29 25.14
CA GLU A 34 -0.67 16.72 25.10
C GLU A 34 0.28 15.53 24.87
N GLN A 35 -0.02 14.39 25.47
CA GLN A 35 0.76 13.18 25.25
C GLN A 35 0.68 12.71 23.79
N GLU A 36 -0.52 12.77 23.17
CA GLU A 36 -0.68 12.35 21.77
C GLU A 36 -0.06 13.36 20.79
N ILE A 37 -0.10 14.66 21.08
CA ILE A 37 0.60 15.69 20.30
C ILE A 37 2.12 15.45 20.34
N GLU A 38 2.68 15.17 21.53
CA GLU A 38 4.12 14.89 21.65
C GLU A 38 4.51 13.60 20.91
N ARG A 39 3.68 12.54 21.01
CA ARG A 39 3.89 11.28 20.29
C ARG A 39 3.90 11.49 18.77
N PHE A 40 2.94 12.22 18.24
CA PHE A 40 2.88 12.59 16.82
C PHE A 40 4.12 13.39 16.41
N GLY A 41 4.54 14.35 17.24
CA GLY A 41 5.75 15.13 17.01
C GLY A 41 7.01 14.27 16.95
N GLU A 42 7.16 13.28 17.84
CA GLU A 42 8.30 12.35 17.79
C GLU A 42 8.23 11.40 16.58
N GLY A 43 7.06 10.94 16.16
CA GLY A 43 6.87 10.16 14.93
C GLY A 43 7.36 10.92 13.70
N VAL A 44 6.91 12.17 13.53
CA VAL A 44 7.37 13.04 12.44
C VAL A 44 8.88 13.31 12.50
N LYS A 45 9.45 13.56 13.69
CA LYS A 45 10.91 13.74 13.87
C LYS A 45 11.67 12.46 13.47
N ALA A 46 11.19 11.28 13.86
CA ALA A 46 11.80 10.00 13.52
C ALA A 46 11.78 9.77 12.01
N LEU A 47 10.65 10.06 11.33
CA LEU A 47 10.53 10.02 9.88
C LEU A 47 11.56 10.93 9.20
N MET A 48 11.67 12.19 9.62
CA MET A 48 12.63 13.14 9.03
C MET A 48 14.08 12.69 9.26
N ARG A 49 14.40 12.12 10.43
CA ARG A 49 15.73 11.54 10.69
C ARG A 49 16.03 10.35 9.79
N THR A 50 15.03 9.53 9.47
CA THR A 50 15.15 8.39 8.55
C THR A 50 15.39 8.86 7.11
N GLU A 51 14.64 9.84 6.64
CA GLU A 51 14.75 10.35 5.26
C GLU A 51 16.03 11.15 5.02
N PHE A 52 16.42 12.02 5.96
CA PHE A 52 17.55 12.94 5.82
C PHE A 52 18.78 12.55 6.65
N GLY A 53 18.70 11.44 7.39
CA GLY A 53 19.82 10.92 8.16
C GLY A 53 20.96 10.43 7.27
N ARG A 54 22.22 10.58 7.74
CA ARG A 54 23.43 10.24 6.98
C ARG A 54 23.71 8.73 6.84
N LYS A 55 22.81 7.84 7.24
CA LYS A 55 22.97 6.40 7.01
C LYS A 55 22.82 6.11 5.53
N LYS A 56 23.86 5.52 4.91
CA LYS A 56 23.72 4.92 3.58
C LYS A 56 22.53 3.96 3.62
N ARG A 57 21.62 4.10 2.64
CA ARG A 57 20.55 3.10 2.43
C ARG A 57 21.24 1.76 2.19
N GLU A 58 20.96 0.80 3.05
CA GLU A 58 21.40 -0.58 2.86
C GLU A 58 20.83 -1.14 1.56
N ASP A 59 21.53 -2.12 0.96
CA ASP A 59 21.05 -2.83 -0.23
C ASP A 59 19.66 -3.41 0.05
N ASN A 60 18.68 -2.92 -0.69
CA ASN A 60 17.27 -3.26 -0.50
C ASN A 60 16.84 -4.58 -1.18
N ARG A 61 17.80 -5.34 -1.73
CA ARG A 61 17.59 -6.61 -2.45
C ARG A 61 17.21 -7.75 -1.51
N ARG A 62 16.12 -7.59 -0.78
CA ARG A 62 15.61 -8.63 0.12
C ARG A 62 14.10 -8.78 0.02
N LEU A 63 13.62 -9.99 0.22
CA LEU A 63 12.21 -10.24 0.41
C LEU A 63 11.76 -9.64 1.73
N ARG A 64 10.61 -8.99 1.73
CA ARG A 64 9.95 -8.42 2.90
C ARG A 64 8.47 -8.79 2.87
N LEU A 65 7.82 -8.86 4.02
CA LEU A 65 6.37 -9.08 4.05
C LEU A 65 5.60 -7.96 3.34
N SER A 66 6.13 -6.73 3.34
CA SER A 66 5.52 -5.59 2.64
C SER A 66 5.55 -5.68 1.11
N ASN A 67 6.35 -6.58 0.53
CA ASN A 67 6.37 -6.79 -0.92
C ASN A 67 5.92 -8.19 -1.35
N ILE A 68 5.59 -9.07 -0.41
CA ILE A 68 5.34 -10.51 -0.67
C ILE A 68 4.19 -10.76 -1.64
N GLY A 69 3.22 -9.86 -1.71
CA GLY A 69 2.08 -9.94 -2.61
C GLY A 69 2.35 -9.39 -4.02
N ARG A 70 3.55 -8.84 -4.29
CA ARG A 70 3.92 -8.43 -5.65
C ARG A 70 4.03 -9.65 -6.55
N THR A 71 3.95 -9.42 -7.86
CA THR A 71 4.01 -10.50 -8.86
C THR A 71 5.36 -11.22 -8.84
N ASP A 72 5.39 -12.46 -9.30
CA ASP A 72 6.56 -13.34 -9.26
C ASP A 72 7.77 -12.74 -9.96
N LYS A 73 7.59 -12.26 -11.19
CA LYS A 73 8.68 -11.66 -11.97
C LYS A 73 9.20 -10.36 -11.34
N TYR A 74 8.31 -9.55 -10.72
CA TYR A 74 8.73 -8.38 -9.95
C TYR A 74 9.63 -8.78 -8.78
N LEU A 75 9.22 -9.78 -7.98
CA LEU A 75 9.97 -10.23 -6.81
C LEU A 75 11.30 -10.85 -7.20
N TRP A 76 11.32 -11.62 -8.28
CA TRP A 76 12.54 -12.20 -8.82
C TRP A 76 13.52 -11.09 -9.24
N ASN A 77 13.09 -10.12 -10.05
CA ASN A 77 13.92 -9.00 -10.51
C ASN A 77 14.46 -8.19 -9.32
N HIS A 78 13.59 -7.89 -8.34
CA HIS A 78 13.96 -7.14 -7.15
C HIS A 78 15.04 -7.84 -6.32
N PHE A 79 14.88 -9.15 -6.08
CA PHE A 79 15.81 -9.96 -5.28
C PHE A 79 17.14 -10.18 -6.02
N ASN A 80 17.09 -10.49 -7.30
CA ASN A 80 18.28 -10.80 -8.11
C ASN A 80 19.02 -9.54 -8.61
N GLY A 81 18.54 -8.35 -8.26
CA GLY A 81 19.24 -7.09 -8.52
C GLY A 81 19.22 -6.65 -9.96
N THR A 82 18.16 -7.01 -10.71
CA THR A 82 17.89 -6.42 -12.02
C THR A 82 17.87 -4.90 -11.88
N GLU A 83 18.57 -4.20 -12.78
CA GLU A 83 18.58 -2.74 -12.79
C GLU A 83 17.16 -2.24 -13.10
N GLY A 84 16.65 -1.42 -12.22
CA GLY A 84 15.34 -0.80 -12.37
C GLY A 84 15.45 0.67 -12.77
N GLU A 85 14.34 1.21 -13.19
CA GLU A 85 14.21 2.64 -13.49
C GLU A 85 14.61 3.48 -12.26
N LYS A 86 15.32 4.57 -12.48
CA LYS A 86 15.64 5.52 -11.40
C LYS A 86 14.35 6.14 -10.87
N ILE A 87 14.25 6.19 -9.55
CA ILE A 87 13.14 6.87 -8.91
C ILE A 87 13.34 8.37 -9.06
N GLU A 88 12.40 9.03 -9.71
CA GLU A 88 12.38 10.47 -9.88
C GLU A 88 12.26 11.22 -8.54
N PRO A 89 12.89 12.39 -8.38
CA PRO A 89 12.89 13.15 -7.13
C PRO A 89 11.50 13.42 -6.57
N HIS A 90 10.52 13.74 -7.42
CA HIS A 90 9.13 13.98 -7.00
C HIS A 90 8.46 12.73 -6.38
N THR A 91 8.91 11.53 -6.74
CA THR A 91 8.40 10.26 -6.19
C THR A 91 8.85 10.06 -4.74
N TYR A 92 10.06 10.49 -4.38
CA TYR A 92 10.50 10.50 -2.98
C TYR A 92 9.64 11.45 -2.14
N VAL A 93 9.24 12.61 -2.68
CA VAL A 93 8.30 13.53 -2.03
C VAL A 93 6.95 12.83 -1.80
N LYS A 94 6.46 12.04 -2.78
CA LYS A 94 5.22 11.25 -2.61
C LYS A 94 5.34 10.19 -1.53
N PHE A 95 6.49 9.53 -1.40
CA PHE A 95 6.73 8.55 -0.33
C PHE A 95 6.72 9.22 1.04
N MET A 96 7.47 10.31 1.20
CA MET A 96 7.47 11.08 2.44
C MET A 96 6.07 11.59 2.82
N TYR A 97 5.30 12.07 1.84
CA TYR A 97 3.91 12.47 2.04
C TYR A 97 3.03 11.29 2.51
N GLY A 98 3.25 10.10 1.97
CA GLY A 98 2.55 8.88 2.41
C GLY A 98 2.79 8.58 3.89
N HIS A 99 4.03 8.63 4.34
CA HIS A 99 4.39 8.42 5.75
C HIS A 99 3.84 9.49 6.69
N LEU A 100 3.81 10.76 6.25
CA LEU A 100 3.20 11.83 7.04
C LEU A 100 1.67 11.63 7.19
N ILE A 101 1.00 11.13 6.16
CA ILE A 101 -0.42 10.77 6.23
C ILE A 101 -0.65 9.62 7.20
N GLU A 102 0.21 8.60 7.20
CA GLU A 102 0.15 7.48 8.14
C GLU A 102 0.20 7.97 9.59
N GLU A 103 1.24 8.75 9.95
CA GLU A 103 1.38 9.34 11.28
C GLU A 103 0.15 10.19 11.67
N MET A 104 -0.34 11.01 10.74
CA MET A 104 -1.52 11.86 10.96
C MET A 104 -2.78 11.01 11.22
N LEU A 105 -3.02 9.96 10.45
CA LEU A 105 -4.20 9.11 10.62
C LEU A 105 -4.15 8.33 11.93
N ILE A 106 -2.99 7.84 12.33
CA ILE A 106 -2.77 7.19 13.62
C ILE A 106 -3.07 8.17 14.76
N PHE A 107 -2.55 9.40 14.69
CA PHE A 107 -2.83 10.46 15.65
C PHE A 107 -4.34 10.75 15.75
N LEU A 108 -5.02 10.99 14.63
CA LEU A 108 -6.46 11.27 14.61
C LEU A 108 -7.29 10.10 15.16
N THR A 109 -6.89 8.87 14.88
CA THR A 109 -7.53 7.65 15.40
C THR A 109 -7.48 7.62 16.92
N ARG A 110 -6.33 7.95 17.53
CA ARG A 110 -6.18 8.04 18.99
C ARG A 110 -6.97 9.19 19.59
N MET A 111 -6.90 10.37 18.95
CA MET A 111 -7.65 11.54 19.40
C MET A 111 -9.16 11.31 19.38
N ALA A 112 -9.66 10.46 18.48
CA ALA A 112 -11.05 10.00 18.42
C ALA A 112 -11.37 8.91 19.46
N GLY A 113 -10.42 8.53 20.33
CA GLY A 113 -10.61 7.59 21.44
C GLY A 113 -10.46 6.12 21.07
N HIS A 114 -9.97 5.78 19.89
CA HIS A 114 -9.67 4.40 19.51
C HIS A 114 -8.33 3.94 20.09
N SER A 115 -8.23 2.66 20.40
CA SER A 115 -6.99 2.03 20.85
C SER A 115 -6.07 1.79 19.65
N VAL A 116 -4.87 2.38 19.65
CA VAL A 116 -3.82 2.07 18.66
C VAL A 116 -2.63 1.46 19.37
N THR A 117 -2.28 0.23 19.01
CA THR A 117 -1.21 -0.56 19.64
C THR A 117 -0.30 -1.22 18.61
N ASP A 118 0.80 -1.79 19.08
CA ASP A 118 1.73 -2.59 18.25
C ASP A 118 2.29 -1.84 17.02
N GLU A 119 2.48 -0.52 17.12
CA GLU A 119 3.02 0.30 16.01
C GLU A 119 4.39 -0.19 15.57
N GLN A 120 4.56 -0.28 14.24
CA GLN A 120 5.79 -0.73 13.58
C GLN A 120 6.35 -2.05 14.15
N LYS A 121 5.46 -2.89 14.69
CA LYS A 121 5.84 -4.19 15.25
C LYS A 121 6.41 -5.10 14.17
N VAL A 122 7.52 -5.77 14.52
CA VAL A 122 8.17 -6.74 13.66
C VAL A 122 7.31 -7.99 13.52
N CYS A 123 6.92 -8.32 12.31
CA CYS A 123 6.21 -9.54 11.93
C CYS A 123 7.15 -10.48 11.17
N LYS A 124 6.95 -11.80 11.32
CA LYS A 124 7.79 -12.79 10.66
C LYS A 124 6.97 -13.98 10.18
N VAL A 125 7.13 -14.34 8.88
CA VAL A 125 6.51 -15.52 8.28
C VAL A 125 7.56 -16.31 7.50
N GLU A 126 7.76 -17.59 7.83
CA GLU A 126 8.74 -18.48 7.18
C GLU A 126 10.14 -17.85 7.03
N GLY A 127 10.56 -17.02 7.99
CA GLY A 127 11.86 -16.33 8.01
C GLY A 127 11.87 -14.98 7.30
N ILE A 128 10.85 -14.60 6.53
CA ILE A 128 10.72 -13.26 5.94
C ILE A 128 10.16 -12.31 6.98
N VAL A 129 10.74 -11.11 7.05
CA VAL A 129 10.43 -10.08 8.05
C VAL A 129 9.71 -8.89 7.40
N GLY A 130 8.81 -8.28 8.12
CA GLY A 130 8.16 -7.01 7.80
C GLY A 130 7.78 -6.26 9.07
N HIS A 131 7.29 -5.04 8.92
CA HIS A 131 6.76 -4.23 10.01
C HIS A 131 5.31 -3.91 9.68
N MET A 132 4.39 -4.24 10.56
CA MET A 132 3.00 -3.82 10.41
C MET A 132 2.84 -2.39 10.94
N ASP A 133 1.90 -1.64 10.38
CA ASP A 133 1.72 -0.25 10.80
C ASP A 133 1.20 -0.20 12.24
N CYS A 134 0.07 -0.84 12.54
CA CYS A 134 -0.49 -0.90 13.89
C CYS A 134 -1.61 -1.94 14.04
N LYS A 135 -2.19 -2.01 15.26
CA LYS A 135 -3.53 -2.52 15.49
C LYS A 135 -4.45 -1.38 15.92
N ILE A 136 -5.63 -1.28 15.31
CA ILE A 136 -6.70 -0.38 15.74
C ILE A 136 -7.79 -1.24 16.39
N ASP A 137 -8.13 -0.98 17.65
CA ASP A 137 -9.09 -1.75 18.43
C ASP A 137 -8.87 -3.28 18.37
N GLY A 138 -7.59 -3.68 18.33
CA GLY A 138 -7.17 -5.07 18.23
C GLY A 138 -7.12 -5.66 16.82
N VAL A 139 -7.63 -4.97 15.81
CA VAL A 139 -7.59 -5.40 14.40
C VAL A 139 -6.26 -4.99 13.76
N VAL A 140 -5.55 -5.93 13.14
CA VAL A 140 -4.34 -5.65 12.36
C VAL A 140 -4.68 -4.69 11.23
N THR A 141 -4.09 -3.51 11.25
CA THR A 141 -4.44 -2.41 10.35
C THR A 141 -3.21 -1.89 9.62
N ASP A 142 -3.34 -1.69 8.33
CA ASP A 142 -2.37 -1.07 7.46
C ASP A 142 -2.96 0.27 6.97
N VAL A 143 -2.18 1.35 7.09
CA VAL A 143 -2.63 2.71 6.78
C VAL A 143 -2.21 3.08 5.38
N LYS A 144 -3.13 3.58 4.56
CA LYS A 144 -2.84 3.88 3.15
C LYS A 144 -3.26 5.28 2.72
N SER A 145 -2.33 5.99 2.09
CA SER A 145 -2.63 7.16 1.26
C SER A 145 -2.88 6.72 -0.18
N ALA A 146 -4.06 6.95 -0.71
CA ALA A 146 -4.45 6.45 -2.02
C ALA A 146 -4.76 7.58 -3.00
N SER A 147 -4.59 7.32 -4.31
CA SER A 147 -5.23 8.13 -5.34
C SER A 147 -6.74 7.88 -5.35
N ALA A 148 -7.54 8.75 -5.94
CA ALA A 148 -8.99 8.56 -6.03
C ALA A 148 -9.39 7.18 -6.60
N PHE A 149 -8.65 6.68 -7.60
CA PHE A 149 -8.87 5.35 -8.15
C PHE A 149 -8.52 4.23 -7.16
N GLY A 150 -7.39 4.34 -6.46
CA GLY A 150 -7.00 3.38 -5.42
C GLY A 150 -7.93 3.42 -4.22
N PHE A 151 -8.32 4.62 -3.78
CA PHE A 151 -9.25 4.82 -2.68
C PHE A 151 -10.61 4.14 -2.91
N LYS A 152 -11.13 4.23 -4.16
CA LYS A 152 -12.38 3.55 -4.53
C LYS A 152 -12.32 2.05 -4.23
N LYS A 153 -11.18 1.38 -4.46
CA LYS A 153 -11.03 -0.07 -4.21
C LYS A 153 -11.14 -0.42 -2.72
N PHE A 154 -10.64 0.44 -1.84
CA PHE A 154 -10.84 0.27 -0.40
C PHE A 154 -12.29 0.53 0.00
N LYS A 155 -12.89 1.58 -0.58
CA LYS A 155 -14.26 2.00 -0.24
C LYS A 155 -15.33 0.98 -0.66
N ASP A 156 -15.21 0.35 -1.83
CA ASP A 156 -16.19 -0.59 -2.37
C ASP A 156 -15.79 -2.07 -2.20
N GLY A 157 -14.64 -2.34 -1.56
CA GLY A 157 -14.15 -3.69 -1.30
C GLY A 157 -13.59 -4.42 -2.53
N SER A 158 -13.50 -3.77 -3.68
CA SER A 158 -12.98 -4.40 -4.91
C SER A 158 -11.47 -4.67 -4.86
N LEU A 159 -10.78 -4.22 -3.80
CA LEU A 159 -9.36 -4.50 -3.59
C LEU A 159 -9.04 -6.00 -3.63
N ALA A 160 -9.91 -6.85 -3.08
CA ALA A 160 -9.69 -8.30 -3.06
C ALA A 160 -9.62 -8.91 -4.47
N PHE A 161 -10.21 -8.27 -5.47
CA PHE A 161 -10.28 -8.76 -6.85
C PHE A 161 -9.37 -7.98 -7.81
N ASP A 162 -8.84 -6.83 -7.39
CA ASP A 162 -7.94 -5.98 -8.19
C ASP A 162 -6.86 -5.35 -7.31
N ASP A 163 -5.88 -6.17 -6.93
CA ASP A 163 -4.74 -5.81 -6.08
C ASP A 163 -3.40 -5.87 -6.85
N PRO A 164 -3.10 -4.90 -7.71
CA PRO A 164 -1.85 -4.90 -8.49
C PRO A 164 -0.60 -4.66 -7.64
N PHE A 165 -0.74 -4.26 -6.38
CA PHE A 165 0.37 -3.93 -5.48
C PHE A 165 0.64 -4.98 -4.40
N GLY A 166 -0.26 -5.97 -4.23
CA GLY A 166 -0.09 -7.07 -3.29
C GLY A 166 -0.41 -6.72 -1.84
N TYR A 167 -1.33 -5.78 -1.62
CA TYR A 167 -1.75 -5.36 -0.28
C TYR A 167 -2.44 -6.47 0.52
N ILE A 168 -3.18 -7.33 -0.18
CA ILE A 168 -3.88 -8.47 0.44
C ILE A 168 -2.87 -9.44 1.09
N ASP A 169 -1.86 -9.89 0.35
CA ASP A 169 -0.87 -10.81 0.90
C ASP A 169 0.02 -10.15 1.95
N GLN A 170 0.31 -8.85 1.80
CA GLN A 170 1.02 -8.06 2.82
C GLN A 170 0.29 -8.14 4.17
N ILE A 171 -0.98 -7.75 4.21
CA ILE A 171 -1.71 -7.68 5.47
C ILE A 171 -2.04 -9.07 6.03
N LYS A 172 -2.32 -10.05 5.16
CA LYS A 172 -2.48 -11.47 5.56
C LYS A 172 -1.22 -12.00 6.25
N ALA A 173 -0.02 -11.59 5.78
CA ALA A 173 1.23 -11.97 6.42
C ALA A 173 1.36 -11.37 7.82
N TYR A 174 0.95 -10.13 8.01
CA TYR A 174 0.93 -9.50 9.33
C TYR A 174 -0.10 -10.16 10.24
N ALA A 175 -1.34 -10.37 9.76
CA ALA A 175 -2.38 -11.05 10.52
C ALA A 175 -1.95 -12.47 10.93
N TYR A 176 -1.35 -13.24 10.02
CA TYR A 176 -0.82 -14.58 10.32
C TYR A 176 0.27 -14.54 11.41
N SER A 177 1.21 -13.58 11.32
CA SER A 177 2.27 -13.40 12.34
C SER A 177 1.71 -13.09 13.73
N GLU A 178 0.56 -12.41 13.79
CA GLU A 178 -0.13 -12.00 15.02
C GLU A 178 -1.17 -13.03 15.50
N GLY A 179 -1.40 -14.12 14.75
CA GLY A 179 -2.46 -15.08 15.05
C GLY A 179 -3.86 -14.47 14.96
N ALA A 180 -4.02 -13.42 14.15
CA ALA A 180 -5.28 -12.70 13.98
C ALA A 180 -6.04 -13.21 12.76
N THR A 181 -7.38 -13.26 12.87
CA THR A 181 -8.28 -13.59 11.75
C THR A 181 -8.85 -12.34 11.09
N GLN A 182 -8.88 -11.21 11.82
CA GLN A 182 -9.36 -9.92 11.31
C GLN A 182 -8.21 -8.99 10.97
N PHE A 183 -8.36 -8.31 9.84
CA PHE A 183 -7.43 -7.29 9.38
C PHE A 183 -8.13 -6.27 8.49
N GLY A 184 -7.51 -5.09 8.32
CA GLY A 184 -8.11 -4.04 7.51
C GLY A 184 -7.15 -2.93 7.12
N TRP A 185 -7.69 -1.98 6.38
CA TRP A 185 -6.98 -0.78 5.93
C TRP A 185 -7.76 0.46 6.33
N LEU A 186 -7.07 1.38 7.00
CA LEU A 186 -7.53 2.76 7.11
C LEU A 186 -6.94 3.54 5.94
N ALA A 187 -7.78 3.89 4.96
CA ALA A 187 -7.32 4.54 3.75
C ALA A 187 -7.83 5.98 3.64
N MET A 188 -6.95 6.88 3.17
CA MET A 188 -7.28 8.27 2.84
C MET A 188 -7.12 8.52 1.35
N ASP A 189 -8.12 9.13 0.72
CA ASP A 189 -7.95 9.78 -0.59
C ASP A 189 -7.09 11.04 -0.40
N LYS A 190 -5.86 10.97 -0.85
CA LYS A 190 -4.87 12.04 -0.68
C LYS A 190 -5.20 13.33 -1.43
N ALA A 191 -6.17 13.30 -2.34
CA ALA A 191 -6.56 14.49 -3.11
C ALA A 191 -7.63 15.31 -2.40
N ASN A 192 -8.51 14.69 -1.60
CA ASN A 192 -9.67 15.35 -0.99
C ASN A 192 -9.86 15.08 0.52
N GLY A 193 -9.04 14.20 1.12
CA GLY A 193 -9.09 13.90 2.55
C GLY A 193 -10.22 12.96 2.98
N HIS A 194 -10.97 12.35 2.06
CA HIS A 194 -11.97 11.35 2.43
C HIS A 194 -11.30 10.11 3.01
N LEU A 195 -11.93 9.55 4.06
CA LEU A 195 -11.49 8.35 4.75
C LEU A 195 -12.41 7.17 4.47
N THR A 196 -11.87 5.96 4.54
CA THR A 196 -12.62 4.72 4.58
C THR A 196 -11.85 3.68 5.38
N TYR A 197 -12.58 2.75 6.02
CA TYR A 197 -12.01 1.58 6.64
C TYR A 197 -12.56 0.33 5.97
N LEU A 198 -11.68 -0.47 5.38
CA LEU A 198 -12.03 -1.76 4.79
C LEU A 198 -11.54 -2.86 5.73
N LYS A 199 -12.44 -3.71 6.21
CA LYS A 199 -12.14 -4.83 7.10
C LYS A 199 -12.50 -6.15 6.44
N TYR A 200 -11.66 -7.16 6.66
CA TYR A 200 -11.94 -8.55 6.32
C TYR A 200 -11.77 -9.45 7.54
N ASP A 201 -12.55 -10.54 7.54
CA ASP A 201 -12.48 -11.59 8.55
C ASP A 201 -12.30 -12.95 7.84
N LEU A 202 -11.23 -13.66 8.18
CA LEU A 202 -10.94 -14.99 7.61
C LEU A 202 -11.90 -16.08 8.12
N GLU A 203 -12.64 -15.82 9.18
CA GLU A 203 -13.67 -16.74 9.72
C GLU A 203 -15.03 -16.56 9.04
N ASP A 204 -15.25 -15.44 8.33
CA ASP A 204 -16.48 -15.23 7.56
C ASP A 204 -16.45 -16.01 6.24
N THR A 205 -16.80 -17.30 6.32
CA THR A 205 -16.84 -18.21 5.16
C THR A 205 -17.94 -17.87 4.16
N GLN A 206 -18.86 -16.99 4.49
CA GLN A 206 -19.95 -16.53 3.62
C GLN A 206 -19.59 -15.24 2.86
N ALA A 207 -18.49 -14.58 3.24
CA ALA A 207 -18.06 -13.39 2.53
C ALA A 207 -17.70 -13.70 1.07
N ALA A 208 -18.16 -12.87 0.16
CA ALA A 208 -17.85 -13.01 -1.29
C ALA A 208 -16.34 -13.05 -1.59
N VAL A 209 -15.53 -12.49 -0.69
CA VAL A 209 -14.06 -12.46 -0.79
C VAL A 209 -13.38 -13.68 -0.17
N TYR A 210 -14.11 -14.57 0.50
CA TYR A 210 -13.52 -15.69 1.24
C TYR A 210 -12.61 -16.57 0.38
N ASP A 211 -13.04 -16.92 -0.82
CA ASP A 211 -12.26 -17.77 -1.72
C ASP A 211 -10.91 -17.13 -2.14
N VAL A 212 -10.85 -15.81 -2.18
CA VAL A 212 -9.61 -15.06 -2.45
C VAL A 212 -8.72 -15.05 -1.22
N LEU A 213 -9.30 -14.86 -0.03
CA LEU A 213 -8.56 -14.68 1.22
C LEU A 213 -8.09 -15.99 1.86
N LYS A 214 -8.80 -17.11 1.64
CA LYS A 214 -8.53 -18.41 2.31
C LYS A 214 -7.18 -19.03 1.98
N GLN A 215 -6.52 -18.65 0.88
CA GLN A 215 -5.24 -19.21 0.51
C GLN A 215 -4.18 -18.91 1.58
N PRO A 216 -3.48 -19.95 2.12
CA PRO A 216 -2.52 -19.72 3.20
C PRO A 216 -1.36 -18.85 2.75
N ILE A 217 -1.08 -17.79 3.48
CA ILE A 217 0.04 -16.88 3.16
C ILE A 217 1.41 -17.58 3.26
N THR A 218 1.51 -18.60 4.08
CA THR A 218 2.73 -19.42 4.19
C THR A 218 3.09 -20.09 2.87
N GLU A 219 2.10 -20.54 2.09
CA GLU A 219 2.34 -21.13 0.77
C GLU A 219 2.87 -20.08 -0.22
N ARG A 220 2.34 -18.88 -0.19
CA ARG A 220 2.87 -17.75 -0.98
C ARG A 220 4.33 -17.46 -0.61
N VAL A 221 4.64 -17.37 0.67
CA VAL A 221 6.01 -17.13 1.15
C VAL A 221 6.97 -18.23 0.73
N LYS A 222 6.59 -19.49 0.89
CA LYS A 222 7.39 -20.64 0.45
C LYS A 222 7.61 -20.65 -1.06
N HIS A 223 6.57 -20.36 -1.84
CA HIS A 223 6.65 -20.24 -3.29
C HIS A 223 7.68 -19.18 -3.69
N VAL A 224 7.57 -17.95 -3.14
CA VAL A 224 8.47 -16.85 -3.49
C VAL A 224 9.92 -17.14 -3.10
N LYS A 225 10.16 -17.78 -1.94
CA LYS A 225 11.52 -18.19 -1.53
C LYS A 225 12.17 -19.14 -2.54
N LYS A 226 11.41 -20.09 -3.07
CA LYS A 226 11.91 -21.00 -4.11
C LYS A 226 12.09 -20.28 -5.46
N LEU A 227 11.15 -19.41 -5.80
CA LEU A 227 11.13 -18.68 -7.06
C LEU A 227 12.40 -17.85 -7.27
N VAL A 228 12.83 -17.11 -6.24
CA VAL A 228 13.98 -16.19 -6.37
C VAL A 228 15.32 -16.93 -6.53
N GLU A 229 15.38 -18.22 -6.24
CA GLU A 229 16.54 -19.08 -6.42
C GLU A 229 16.54 -19.79 -7.81
N GLN A 230 15.47 -19.65 -8.59
CA GLN A 230 15.30 -20.24 -9.91
C GLN A 230 15.71 -19.26 -11.02
N PRO A 231 15.84 -19.72 -12.27
CA PRO A 231 15.97 -18.81 -13.41
C PRO A 231 14.82 -17.81 -13.51
N GLU A 232 15.06 -16.68 -14.16
CA GLU A 232 14.03 -15.65 -14.35
C GLU A 232 12.75 -16.23 -14.94
N PRO A 233 11.57 -15.92 -14.34
CA PRO A 233 10.27 -16.31 -14.89
C PRO A 233 10.09 -15.77 -16.30
N LYS A 234 9.77 -16.63 -17.26
CA LYS A 234 9.54 -16.24 -18.66
C LYS A 234 8.19 -15.54 -18.85
N GLU A 235 7.22 -15.88 -18.00
CA GLU A 235 5.88 -15.34 -18.09
C GLU A 235 5.80 -13.88 -17.67
N TRP A 236 4.93 -13.13 -18.33
CA TRP A 236 4.64 -11.75 -17.97
C TRP A 236 3.86 -11.71 -16.65
N CYS A 237 4.12 -10.69 -15.85
CA CYS A 237 3.34 -10.44 -14.62
C CYS A 237 1.84 -10.27 -14.94
N THR A 238 1.56 -9.52 -15.97
CA THR A 238 0.22 -9.29 -16.54
C THR A 238 0.35 -9.05 -18.03
N GLN A 239 -0.67 -9.42 -18.79
CA GLN A 239 -0.69 -9.12 -20.22
C GLN A 239 -0.95 -7.62 -20.47
N PRO A 240 -0.38 -7.06 -21.54
CA PRO A 240 -0.78 -5.73 -22.00
C PRO A 240 -2.28 -5.68 -22.29
N ILE A 241 -2.89 -4.53 -22.01
CA ILE A 241 -4.32 -4.34 -22.16
C ILE A 241 -4.65 -3.36 -23.30
N PRO A 242 -5.83 -3.47 -23.94
CA PRO A 242 -6.25 -2.53 -24.98
C PRO A 242 -6.26 -1.08 -24.50
N ASP A 243 -5.76 -0.16 -25.31
CA ASP A 243 -5.86 1.28 -25.06
C ASP A 243 -7.12 1.86 -25.72
N GLY A 244 -8.25 1.62 -25.09
CA GLY A 244 -9.56 2.05 -25.59
C GLY A 244 -9.87 1.45 -26.97
N LYS A 245 -10.26 2.32 -27.92
CA LYS A 245 -10.60 1.94 -29.30
C LYS A 245 -9.47 2.21 -30.30
N SER A 246 -8.28 2.57 -29.82
CA SER A 246 -7.15 2.94 -30.68
C SER A 246 -6.54 1.74 -31.42
N GLY A 247 -6.76 0.51 -30.98
CA GLY A 247 -6.03 -0.68 -31.42
C GLY A 247 -4.65 -0.81 -30.78
N ASN A 248 -4.18 0.17 -30.05
CA ASN A 248 -2.92 0.12 -29.31
C ASN A 248 -3.05 -0.79 -28.08
N LEU A 249 -1.91 -1.32 -27.64
CA LEU A 249 -1.79 -2.04 -26.37
C LEU A 249 -0.94 -1.23 -25.40
N LYS A 250 -1.41 -1.08 -24.17
CA LYS A 250 -0.71 -0.40 -23.08
C LYS A 250 -0.39 -1.33 -21.93
N LEU A 251 0.55 -0.92 -21.08
CA LEU A 251 0.80 -1.62 -19.84
C LEU A 251 -0.44 -1.63 -18.93
N SER A 252 -0.61 -2.74 -18.22
CA SER A 252 -1.54 -2.80 -17.07
C SER A 252 -1.09 -1.82 -15.99
N ILE A 253 -1.97 -1.49 -15.04
CA ILE A 253 -1.67 -0.53 -13.98
C ILE A 253 -0.48 -0.97 -13.13
N GLY A 254 -0.39 -2.26 -12.78
CA GLY A 254 0.73 -2.79 -12.00
C GLY A 254 2.08 -2.68 -12.71
N CYS A 255 2.10 -2.90 -14.04
CA CYS A 255 3.30 -2.74 -14.85
C CYS A 255 3.66 -1.26 -15.09
N SER A 256 2.67 -0.36 -15.20
CA SER A 256 2.93 1.08 -15.39
C SER A 256 3.70 1.71 -14.21
N TYR A 257 3.51 1.17 -12.99
CA TYR A 257 4.24 1.59 -11.78
C TYR A 257 5.41 0.65 -11.42
N CYS A 258 5.78 -0.26 -12.33
CA CYS A 258 6.88 -1.18 -12.07
C CYS A 258 8.21 -0.58 -12.51
N GLN A 259 9.19 -0.55 -11.62
CA GLN A 259 10.54 -0.08 -11.94
C GLN A 259 11.27 -0.94 -12.97
N PHE A 260 10.80 -2.17 -13.22
CA PHE A 260 11.39 -3.11 -14.18
C PHE A 260 10.65 -3.14 -15.53
N LYS A 261 9.78 -2.16 -15.80
CA LYS A 261 8.97 -2.17 -17.02
C LYS A 261 9.81 -2.15 -18.30
N ASP A 262 10.92 -1.39 -18.32
CA ASP A 262 11.82 -1.29 -19.47
C ASP A 262 12.61 -2.59 -19.67
N HIS A 263 13.01 -3.27 -18.60
CA HIS A 263 13.60 -4.61 -18.69
C HIS A 263 12.62 -5.62 -19.31
N CYS A 264 11.32 -5.55 -18.91
CA CYS A 264 10.30 -6.42 -19.45
C CYS A 264 9.86 -6.07 -20.87
N TYR A 265 9.89 -4.80 -21.24
CA TYR A 265 9.40 -4.26 -22.51
C TYR A 265 10.43 -3.28 -23.10
N PRO A 266 11.51 -3.79 -23.71
CA PRO A 266 12.61 -2.94 -24.21
C PRO A 266 12.19 -1.97 -25.32
N ASP A 267 11.09 -2.27 -26.03
CA ASP A 267 10.54 -1.42 -27.10
C ASP A 267 9.36 -0.56 -26.60
N LEU A 268 9.29 -0.30 -25.28
CA LEU A 268 8.20 0.47 -24.68
C LEU A 268 8.25 1.92 -25.15
N ARG A 269 7.11 2.42 -25.65
CA ARG A 269 6.97 3.82 -26.08
C ARG A 269 6.12 4.59 -25.06
N VAL A 270 6.55 5.80 -24.72
CA VAL A 270 5.93 6.62 -23.69
C VAL A 270 5.36 7.90 -24.30
N PHE A 271 4.07 8.15 -24.05
CA PHE A 271 3.36 9.31 -24.57
C PHE A 271 2.82 10.20 -23.45
N ASN A 272 3.08 11.52 -23.53
CA ASN A 272 2.72 12.48 -22.49
C ASN A 272 1.28 13.00 -22.67
N TYR A 273 0.36 12.44 -21.91
CA TYR A 273 -1.04 12.93 -21.86
C TYR A 273 -1.23 13.90 -20.70
N ALA A 274 -2.26 14.73 -20.75
CA ALA A 274 -2.59 15.72 -19.72
C ALA A 274 -2.81 15.10 -18.31
N TYR A 275 -3.16 13.82 -18.25
CA TYR A 275 -3.37 13.07 -17.00
C TYR A 275 -2.15 12.22 -16.59
N GLY A 276 -1.03 12.36 -17.30
CA GLY A 276 0.23 11.67 -17.04
C GLY A 276 0.71 10.78 -18.20
N PRO A 277 1.87 10.15 -18.06
CA PRO A 277 2.47 9.33 -19.09
C PRO A 277 1.64 8.07 -19.34
N LYS A 278 1.55 7.68 -20.61
CA LYS A 278 0.96 6.42 -21.05
C LYS A 278 2.03 5.55 -21.70
N PHE A 279 2.14 4.33 -21.26
CA PHE A 279 3.13 3.35 -21.68
C PHE A 279 2.51 2.40 -22.69
N LEU A 280 2.91 2.50 -23.96
CA LEU A 280 2.39 1.68 -25.06
C LEU A 280 3.40 0.59 -25.43
N VAL A 281 2.92 -0.67 -25.40
CA VAL A 281 3.70 -1.85 -25.79
C VAL A 281 3.60 -2.11 -27.30
N ASN A 282 2.45 -1.77 -27.87
CA ASN A 282 2.22 -1.85 -29.32
C ASN A 282 1.43 -0.62 -29.77
N VAL A 283 1.92 0.04 -30.81
CA VAL A 283 1.30 1.22 -31.41
C VAL A 283 0.84 0.89 -32.82
N VAL A 284 -0.49 0.74 -32.99
CA VAL A 284 -1.14 0.58 -34.28
C VAL A 284 -1.54 1.94 -34.86
N ASN A 285 -2.11 2.79 -33.99
CA ASN A 285 -2.45 4.16 -34.32
C ASN A 285 -1.62 5.13 -33.48
N GLU A 286 -0.85 5.97 -34.14
CA GLU A 286 0.04 6.94 -33.51
C GLU A 286 -0.77 7.95 -32.65
N PRO A 287 -0.44 8.09 -31.35
CA PRO A 287 -1.08 9.11 -30.50
C PRO A 287 -0.78 10.54 -30.99
N ARG A 288 -1.77 11.44 -30.86
CA ARG A 288 -1.61 12.87 -31.23
C ARG A 288 -1.03 13.72 -30.08
N VAL A 289 -0.20 13.12 -29.25
CA VAL A 289 0.49 13.78 -28.12
C VAL A 289 1.97 13.51 -28.23
N ARG A 290 2.78 14.32 -27.54
CA ARG A 290 4.24 14.18 -27.59
C ARG A 290 4.66 12.80 -27.07
N GLU A 291 5.49 12.12 -27.84
CA GLU A 291 6.26 10.99 -27.36
C GLU A 291 7.47 11.48 -26.57
N ILE A 292 7.79 10.79 -25.50
CA ILE A 292 8.91 11.07 -24.63
C ILE A 292 10.01 10.09 -24.99
N MET A 293 11.15 10.64 -25.39
CA MET A 293 12.31 9.84 -25.74
C MET A 293 13.09 9.42 -24.50
N PRO A 294 13.74 8.23 -24.49
CA PRO A 294 14.46 7.72 -23.32
C PRO A 294 15.53 8.65 -22.76
N ASP A 295 16.08 9.55 -23.60
CA ASP A 295 17.14 10.50 -23.21
C ASP A 295 16.59 11.84 -22.69
N GLU A 296 15.30 12.05 -22.67
CA GLU A 296 14.68 13.26 -22.16
C GLU A 296 14.45 13.12 -20.64
N GLU A 297 15.31 13.75 -19.83
CA GLU A 297 15.17 13.80 -18.37
C GLU A 297 13.91 14.56 -17.94
N GLY A 298 13.11 13.96 -17.08
CA GLY A 298 12.16 14.64 -16.21
C GLY A 298 10.68 14.61 -16.63
N PHE A 299 9.91 13.85 -15.91
CA PHE A 299 8.46 13.95 -15.75
C PHE A 299 8.08 14.59 -14.43
#